data_8e6388d3508e29ee56737c0ed886324e
#
_entry.id   8e6388d3508e29ee56737c0ed886324e
#
_cell.length_a   1.000
_cell.length_b   1.000
_cell.length_c   1.000
_cell.angle_alpha   90.00
_cell.angle_beta   90.00
_cell.angle_gamma   90.00
#
_symmetry.space_group_name_H-M   'P 1'
#
loop_
_entity.id
_entity.type
_entity.pdbx_description
1 polymer ?
#
loop_
_entity_poly.entity_id
_entity_poly.type
_entity_poly.pdbx_seq_one_letter_code
_entity_poly.pdbx_strand_id
1 'polypeptide(L)'
;MKKGYEKYRGFEPINIPDRTWPNNTITKAPTWCSVDLRDGNQALVDPMNLQEKLEFFTTLVKIGFKEIEVGFPSASETEYEILRTLIEGNYIPDDVTIPVSYTHLRAH
;
A
#
# COMPACT_ATOMS: atom_id res chain seq x y z
N MET A 1 -16.43 11.36 -24.21
CA MET A 1 -16.45 11.89 -22.84
C MET A 1 -15.02 11.93 -22.31
N LYS A 2 -14.59 13.06 -21.76
CA LYS A 2 -13.25 13.17 -21.15
C LYS A 2 -13.18 12.32 -19.88
N LYS A 3 -12.07 11.61 -19.72
CA LYS A 3 -11.77 10.92 -18.46
C LYS A 3 -11.66 11.93 -17.32
N GLY A 4 -12.00 11.52 -16.09
CA GLY A 4 -12.06 12.44 -14.96
C GLY A 4 -10.78 13.25 -14.74
N TYR A 5 -9.61 12.63 -14.92
CA TYR A 5 -8.33 13.28 -14.73
C TYR A 5 -8.01 14.34 -15.80
N GLU A 6 -8.59 14.25 -16.99
CA GLU A 6 -8.39 15.23 -18.08
C GLU A 6 -9.03 16.59 -17.80
N LYS A 7 -9.85 16.68 -16.74
CA LYS A 7 -10.47 17.93 -16.31
C LYS A 7 -9.51 18.82 -15.50
N TYR A 8 -8.44 18.25 -15.01
CA TYR A 8 -7.50 18.94 -14.14
C TYR A 8 -6.29 19.42 -14.91
N ARG A 9 -5.81 20.60 -14.56
CA ARG A 9 -4.57 21.17 -15.09
C ARG A 9 -3.46 21.01 -14.07
N GLY A 10 -2.23 20.85 -14.57
CA GLY A 10 -1.05 20.90 -13.71
C GLY A 10 -0.93 22.26 -13.03
N PHE A 11 -0.33 22.27 -11.85
CA PHE A 11 -0.03 23.50 -11.12
C PHE A 11 0.99 24.33 -11.91
N GLU A 12 0.76 25.65 -12.02
CA GLU A 12 1.71 26.57 -12.63
C GLU A 12 2.98 26.69 -11.76
N PRO A 13 4.15 26.26 -12.24
CA PRO A 13 5.35 26.35 -11.44
C PRO A 13 5.80 27.79 -11.23
N ILE A 14 6.40 28.07 -10.07
CA ILE A 14 7.05 29.35 -9.83
C ILE A 14 8.27 29.47 -10.73
N ASN A 15 8.37 30.58 -11.46
CA ASN A 15 9.47 30.79 -12.42
C ASN A 15 10.77 31.16 -11.69
N ILE A 16 11.54 30.13 -11.34
CA ILE A 16 12.91 30.26 -10.81
C ILE A 16 13.83 29.50 -11.76
N PRO A 17 14.53 30.15 -12.69
CA PRO A 17 15.22 29.45 -13.79
C PRO A 17 16.40 28.58 -13.35
N ASP A 18 16.98 28.83 -12.19
CA ASP A 18 18.15 28.10 -11.70
C ASP A 18 17.80 26.79 -10.96
N ARG A 19 16.49 26.51 -10.78
CA ARG A 19 16.05 25.24 -10.14
C ARG A 19 16.17 24.09 -11.11
N THR A 20 16.45 22.90 -10.58
CA THR A 20 16.53 21.66 -11.36
C THR A 20 15.29 20.79 -11.19
N TRP A 21 15.19 20.09 -10.09
CA TRP A 21 14.12 19.09 -9.88
C TRP A 21 12.71 19.69 -9.60
N PRO A 22 12.54 20.86 -8.94
CA PRO A 22 11.18 21.38 -8.66
C PRO A 22 10.38 21.73 -9.91
N ASN A 23 11.06 21.94 -11.04
CA ASN A 23 10.39 22.22 -12.31
C ASN A 23 9.97 20.94 -13.06
N ASN A 24 10.35 19.77 -12.55
CA ASN A 24 9.97 18.51 -13.17
C ASN A 24 8.48 18.23 -12.94
N THR A 25 7.82 17.75 -13.98
CA THR A 25 6.41 17.36 -13.93
C THR A 25 6.30 15.85 -13.84
N ILE A 26 5.45 15.38 -12.94
CA ILE A 26 5.13 13.95 -12.84
C ILE A 26 4.28 13.55 -14.03
N THR A 27 4.80 12.64 -14.85
CA THR A 27 4.12 12.16 -16.08
C THR A 27 3.63 10.72 -15.99
N LYS A 28 4.04 10.00 -14.95
CA LYS A 28 3.61 8.62 -14.71
C LYS A 28 2.88 8.53 -13.38
N ALA A 29 1.85 7.69 -13.34
CA ALA A 29 1.16 7.42 -12.09
C ALA A 29 2.12 6.81 -11.07
N PRO A 30 2.05 7.20 -9.79
CA PRO A 30 2.84 6.57 -8.74
C PRO A 30 2.37 5.13 -8.51
N THR A 31 3.24 4.33 -7.90
CA THR A 31 2.83 3.03 -7.39
C THR A 31 1.98 3.22 -6.15
N TRP A 32 0.75 2.72 -6.19
CA TRP A 32 -0.17 2.82 -5.06
C TRP A 32 0.11 1.73 -4.04
N CYS A 33 0.20 2.12 -2.78
CA CYS A 33 0.28 1.21 -1.64
C CYS A 33 -1.05 1.22 -0.89
N SER A 34 -1.65 0.04 -0.70
CA SER A 34 -2.82 -0.09 0.17
C SER A 34 -2.37 -0.26 1.62
N VAL A 35 -2.97 0.50 2.51
CA VAL A 35 -2.77 0.40 3.97
C VAL A 35 -4.05 -0.04 4.68
N ASP A 36 -5.02 -0.53 3.94
CA ASP A 36 -6.32 -0.94 4.47
C ASP A 36 -6.21 -2.06 5.50
N LEU A 37 -5.36 -3.03 5.25
CA LEU A 37 -5.17 -4.18 6.15
C LEU A 37 -4.34 -3.87 7.39
N ARG A 38 -3.66 -2.73 7.43
CA ARG A 38 -2.95 -2.25 8.62
C ARG A 38 -3.70 -1.10 9.27
N ASP A 39 -3.59 0.11 8.74
CA ASP A 39 -4.21 1.30 9.32
C ASP A 39 -5.74 1.21 9.31
N GLY A 40 -6.32 0.75 8.21
CA GLY A 40 -7.75 0.56 8.09
C GLY A 40 -8.28 -0.45 9.09
N ASN A 41 -7.61 -1.60 9.21
CA ASN A 41 -7.96 -2.63 10.17
C ASN A 41 -7.83 -2.16 11.63
N GLN A 42 -6.80 -1.35 11.94
CA GLN A 42 -6.61 -0.79 13.27
C GLN A 42 -7.73 0.18 13.68
N ALA A 43 -8.37 0.81 12.71
CA ALA A 43 -9.48 1.74 12.96
C ALA A 43 -10.81 1.04 13.27
N LEU A 44 -10.91 -0.27 13.02
CA LEU A 44 -12.11 -1.04 13.29
C LEU A 44 -12.26 -1.33 14.78
N VAL A 45 -13.50 -1.26 15.27
CA VAL A 45 -13.82 -1.68 16.65
C VAL A 45 -13.55 -3.17 16.83
N ASP A 46 -14.00 -3.96 15.86
CA ASP A 46 -13.70 -5.39 15.76
C ASP A 46 -12.74 -5.61 14.59
N PRO A 47 -11.44 -5.82 14.84
CA PRO A 47 -10.49 -6.10 13.77
C PRO A 47 -10.85 -7.33 12.96
N MET A 48 -10.46 -7.35 11.68
CA MET A 48 -10.70 -8.49 10.80
C MET A 48 -9.97 -9.75 11.30
N ASN A 49 -10.64 -10.89 11.20
CA ASN A 49 -10.02 -12.18 11.44
C ASN A 49 -9.15 -12.61 10.23
N LEU A 50 -8.47 -13.76 10.35
CA LEU A 50 -7.58 -14.27 9.32
C LEU A 50 -8.30 -14.46 7.98
N GLN A 51 -9.48 -15.05 7.97
CA GLN A 51 -10.24 -15.33 6.75
C GLN A 51 -10.65 -14.03 6.05
N GLU A 52 -11.16 -13.07 6.81
CA GLU A 52 -11.55 -11.76 6.29
C GLU A 52 -10.36 -11.01 5.68
N LYS A 53 -9.20 -11.07 6.34
CA LYS A 53 -7.96 -10.48 5.83
C LYS A 53 -7.49 -11.13 4.53
N LEU A 54 -7.59 -12.46 4.41
CA LEU A 54 -7.25 -13.18 3.18
C LEU A 54 -8.16 -12.77 2.01
N GLU A 55 -9.45 -12.68 2.25
CA GLU A 55 -10.41 -12.23 1.24
C GLU A 55 -10.14 -10.80 0.80
N PHE A 56 -9.86 -9.93 1.77
CA PHE A 56 -9.55 -8.54 1.51
C PHE A 56 -8.25 -8.39 0.71
N PHE A 57 -7.20 -9.11 1.10
CA PHE A 57 -5.93 -9.14 0.38
C PHE A 57 -6.13 -9.59 -1.08
N THR A 58 -6.86 -10.67 -1.29
CA THR A 58 -7.15 -11.17 -2.63
C THR A 58 -7.90 -10.13 -3.47
N THR A 59 -8.82 -9.40 -2.85
CA THR A 59 -9.56 -8.32 -3.51
C THR A 59 -8.64 -7.16 -3.90
N LEU A 60 -7.72 -6.75 -3.03
CA LEU A 60 -6.75 -5.70 -3.32
C LEU A 60 -5.83 -6.09 -4.50
N VAL A 61 -5.40 -7.34 -4.55
CA VAL A 61 -4.61 -7.86 -5.68
C VAL A 61 -5.42 -7.79 -6.98
N LYS A 62 -6.69 -8.16 -6.95
CA LYS A 62 -7.59 -8.08 -8.12
C LYS A 62 -7.82 -6.65 -8.59
N ILE A 63 -7.90 -5.69 -7.66
CA ILE A 63 -8.01 -4.26 -7.99
C ILE A 63 -6.76 -3.77 -8.72
N GLY A 64 -5.60 -4.34 -8.41
CA GLY A 64 -4.34 -4.02 -9.08
C GLY A 64 -3.32 -3.29 -8.22
N PHE A 65 -3.46 -3.29 -6.91
CA PHE A 65 -2.43 -2.76 -6.02
C PHE A 65 -1.15 -3.58 -6.13
N LYS A 66 -0.01 -2.90 -6.23
CA LYS A 66 1.31 -3.52 -6.34
C LYS A 66 2.10 -3.49 -5.03
N GLU A 67 1.66 -2.68 -4.09
CA GLU A 67 2.16 -2.64 -2.73
C GLU A 67 0.99 -2.74 -1.77
N ILE A 68 1.02 -3.71 -0.87
CA ILE A 68 -0.07 -3.97 0.08
C ILE A 68 0.53 -4.20 1.46
N GLU A 69 0.29 -3.27 2.38
CA GLU A 69 0.70 -3.39 3.77
C GLU A 69 -0.34 -4.25 4.51
N VAL A 70 0.08 -5.39 5.06
CA VAL A 70 -0.86 -6.37 5.62
C VAL A 70 -0.97 -6.33 7.14
N GLY A 71 -0.04 -5.64 7.79
CA GLY A 71 -0.01 -5.53 9.24
C GLY A 71 1.41 -5.51 9.77
N PHE A 72 1.53 -5.54 11.08
CA PHE A 72 2.82 -5.57 11.76
C PHE A 72 3.00 -6.93 12.45
N PRO A 73 3.85 -7.84 11.94
CA PRO A 73 3.93 -9.22 12.41
C PRO A 73 4.23 -9.40 13.90
N SER A 74 4.94 -8.44 14.49
CA SER A 74 5.26 -8.48 15.93
C SER A 74 4.16 -7.93 16.83
N ALA A 75 3.08 -7.36 16.26
CA ALA A 75 2.02 -6.75 17.06
C ALA A 75 1.09 -7.77 17.71
N SER A 76 0.79 -8.86 17.02
CA SER A 76 -0.09 -9.90 17.51
C SER A 76 0.09 -11.21 16.76
N GLU A 77 -0.45 -12.28 17.31
CA GLU A 77 -0.46 -13.60 16.67
C GLU A 77 -1.23 -13.56 15.32
N THR A 78 -2.37 -12.89 15.28
CA THR A 78 -3.15 -12.74 14.04
C THR A 78 -2.36 -12.03 12.94
N GLU A 79 -1.63 -10.97 13.30
CA GLU A 79 -0.79 -10.24 12.35
C GLU A 79 0.36 -11.11 11.81
N TYR A 80 0.92 -11.94 12.65
CA TYR A 80 1.95 -12.92 12.25
C TYR A 80 1.35 -14.01 11.35
N GLU A 81 0.21 -14.58 11.74
CA GLU A 81 -0.44 -15.65 11.01
C GLU A 81 -0.88 -15.25 9.61
N ILE A 82 -1.41 -14.03 9.43
CA ILE A 82 -1.80 -13.56 8.09
C ILE A 82 -0.60 -13.54 7.15
N LEU A 83 0.52 -13.01 7.61
CA LEU A 83 1.73 -12.93 6.79
C LEU A 83 2.26 -14.34 6.46
N ARG A 84 2.31 -15.24 7.43
CA ARG A 84 2.73 -16.63 7.21
C ARG A 84 1.80 -17.35 6.24
N THR A 85 0.50 -17.18 6.37
CA THR A 85 -0.48 -17.79 5.47
C THR A 85 -0.33 -17.28 4.04
N LEU A 86 -0.11 -15.97 3.86
CA LEU A 86 0.09 -15.39 2.53
C LEU A 86 1.35 -15.97 1.85
N ILE A 87 2.42 -16.13 2.60
CA ILE A 87 3.69 -16.67 2.08
C ILE A 87 3.57 -18.16 1.77
N GLU A 88 3.14 -18.94 2.74
CA GLU A 88 3.08 -20.40 2.64
C GLU A 88 2.01 -20.89 1.66
N GLY A 89 0.89 -20.18 1.56
CA GLY A 89 -0.19 -20.46 0.64
C GLY A 89 0.02 -19.91 -0.78
N ASN A 90 1.15 -19.23 -1.02
CA ASN A 90 1.47 -18.64 -2.31
C ASN A 90 0.40 -17.65 -2.83
N TYR A 91 -0.14 -16.83 -1.91
CA TYR A 91 -1.16 -15.82 -2.24
C TYR A 91 -0.58 -14.55 -2.85
N ILE A 92 0.74 -14.32 -2.68
CA ILE A 92 1.41 -13.08 -3.09
C ILE A 92 1.89 -13.25 -4.53
N PRO A 93 1.33 -12.50 -5.51
CA PRO A 93 1.86 -12.50 -6.87
C PRO A 93 3.30 -11.96 -6.93
N ASP A 94 4.05 -12.36 -7.95
CA ASP A 94 5.46 -11.95 -8.11
C ASP A 94 5.64 -10.44 -8.24
N ASP A 95 4.62 -9.74 -8.75
CA ASP A 95 4.64 -8.29 -8.96
C ASP A 95 4.04 -7.49 -7.78
N VAL A 96 3.72 -8.15 -6.68
CA VAL A 96 3.20 -7.51 -5.46
C VAL A 96 4.24 -7.56 -4.34
N THR A 97 4.48 -6.41 -3.73
CA THR A 97 5.39 -6.25 -2.60
C THR A 97 4.60 -6.04 -1.31
N ILE A 98 5.06 -6.64 -0.24
CA ILE A 98 4.48 -6.49 1.09
C ILE A 98 5.39 -5.59 1.92
N PRO A 99 5.18 -4.27 1.94
CA PRO A 99 5.95 -3.40 2.80
C PRO A 99 5.57 -3.59 4.25
N VAL A 100 6.53 -3.37 5.14
CA VAL A 100 6.33 -3.38 6.59
C VAL A 100 6.82 -2.07 7.17
N SER A 101 6.20 -1.63 8.26
CA SER A 101 6.54 -0.35 8.89
C SER A 101 7.98 -0.32 9.41
N TYR A 102 8.51 -1.48 9.80
CA TYR A 102 9.89 -1.63 10.27
C TYR A 102 10.49 -2.90 9.72
N THR A 103 11.59 -2.79 9.02
CA THR A 103 12.39 -3.93 8.57
C THR A 103 13.36 -4.40 9.66
N HIS A 104 13.65 -3.55 10.66
CA HIS A 104 14.59 -3.85 11.73
C HIS A 104 14.23 -3.10 13.00
N LEU A 105 13.70 -3.81 13.98
CA LEU A 105 13.51 -3.30 15.32
C LEU A 105 14.66 -3.79 16.20
N ARG A 106 15.50 -2.85 16.63
CA ARG A 106 16.40 -3.12 17.76
C ARG A 106 15.63 -2.82 19.03
N ALA A 107 15.45 -3.86 19.85
CA ALA A 107 15.06 -3.66 21.23
C ALA A 107 16.23 -2.97 21.96
N HIS A 108 15.95 -1.82 22.57
CA HIS A 108 16.85 -1.14 23.47
C HIS A 108 16.47 -1.47 24.90
#